data_a11c1737b05c7956bfc65861206998f8
#
_entry.id   a11c1737b05c7956bfc65861206998f8
#
_cell.length_a   1.000
_cell.length_b   1.000
_cell.length_c   1.000
_cell.angle_alpha   90.00
_cell.angle_beta   90.00
_cell.angle_gamma   90.00
#
_symmetry.space_group_name_H-M   'P 1'
#
loop_
_entity.id
_entity.type
_entity.pdbx_description
1 polymer ?
#
loop_
_entity_poly.entity_id
_entity_poly.type
_entity_poly.pdbx_seq_one_letter_code
_entity_poly.pdbx_strand_id
1 'polypeptide(L)'
;YPRPLYSLPDLAVADRVFITEGEKAADAAKTIGLCATTSAHGSQSANKTDWSPLAGKECVILPDNDAAGEHYAKDVTEILNSLTPPCVVKILELPDLPDRGDIADWVELHLDNTVDVDTLGTEIEELADNADETHTDTVEQYQPFPTDTLPSPIREFVEAGAKAIGCDESYLALPVLSVAAAAIGNTTRLELKNSWSVPSIIWCAIIGESGTAKTPAFRLALTPVRSQERKAEGRYL
;
A
#
# COMPACT_ATOMS: atom_id res chain seq x y z
N TYR A 1 13.08 -22.38 0.70
CA TYR A 1 14.13 -21.42 0.35
C TYR A 1 13.59 -20.52 -0.74
N PRO A 2 13.76 -19.18 -0.65
CA PRO A 2 13.42 -18.27 -1.74
C PRO A 2 14.28 -18.61 -2.97
N ARG A 3 13.75 -18.37 -4.14
CA ARG A 3 14.42 -18.68 -5.41
C ARG A 3 15.32 -17.50 -5.81
N PRO A 4 16.47 -17.75 -6.48
CA PRO A 4 17.31 -16.66 -6.95
C PRO A 4 16.64 -15.88 -8.08
N LEU A 5 17.02 -14.61 -8.21
CA LEU A 5 16.69 -13.78 -9.36
C LEU A 5 17.31 -14.35 -10.64
N TYR A 6 16.67 -14.08 -11.77
CA TYR A 6 17.21 -14.37 -13.09
C TYR A 6 18.48 -13.53 -13.35
N SER A 7 19.49 -14.11 -14.00
CA SER A 7 20.78 -13.45 -14.31
C SER A 7 21.49 -12.83 -13.11
N LEU A 8 21.38 -13.42 -11.93
CA LEU A 8 21.95 -12.92 -10.69
C LEU A 8 23.41 -12.41 -10.79
N PRO A 9 24.35 -13.02 -11.54
CA PRO A 9 25.72 -12.53 -11.64
C PRO A 9 25.82 -11.10 -12.21
N ASP A 10 24.95 -10.74 -13.15
CA ASP A 10 24.98 -9.45 -13.83
C ASP A 10 24.53 -8.32 -12.88
N LEU A 11 23.68 -8.64 -11.91
CA LEU A 11 23.12 -7.69 -10.96
C LEU A 11 24.14 -7.18 -9.95
N ALA A 12 25.22 -7.92 -9.72
CA ALA A 12 26.20 -7.58 -8.68
C ALA A 12 26.95 -6.25 -8.95
N VAL A 13 27.13 -5.90 -10.20
CA VAL A 13 27.90 -4.73 -10.64
C VAL A 13 27.05 -3.55 -11.12
N ALA A 14 25.76 -3.77 -11.30
CA ALA A 14 24.85 -2.74 -11.79
C ALA A 14 24.31 -1.88 -10.65
N ASP A 15 24.28 -0.57 -10.83
CA ASP A 15 23.62 0.38 -9.92
C ASP A 15 22.12 0.49 -10.21
N ARG A 16 21.75 0.41 -11.51
CA ARG A 16 20.35 0.38 -11.99
C ARG A 16 20.02 -1.00 -12.55
N VAL A 17 18.84 -1.52 -12.21
CA VAL A 17 18.35 -2.83 -12.66
C VAL A 17 16.92 -2.70 -13.15
N PHE A 18 16.68 -3.19 -14.37
CA PHE A 18 15.34 -3.27 -14.96
C PHE A 18 14.66 -4.60 -14.57
N ILE A 19 13.41 -4.54 -14.19
CA ILE A 19 12.64 -5.71 -13.71
C ILE A 19 11.46 -5.93 -14.63
N THR A 20 11.36 -7.12 -15.18
CA THR A 20 10.30 -7.56 -16.10
C THR A 20 9.50 -8.73 -15.51
N GLU A 21 8.35 -9.08 -16.10
CA GLU A 21 7.55 -10.20 -15.62
C GLU A 21 8.13 -11.58 -15.94
N GLY A 22 8.89 -11.70 -17.03
CA GLY A 22 9.37 -12.99 -17.53
C GLY A 22 10.79 -12.97 -18.05
N GLU A 23 11.41 -14.17 -18.14
CA GLU A 23 12.77 -14.33 -18.61
C GLU A 23 12.95 -13.88 -20.06
N LYS A 24 11.95 -14.10 -20.94
CA LYS A 24 11.96 -13.63 -22.34
C LYS A 24 12.06 -12.10 -22.41
N ALA A 25 11.26 -11.42 -21.60
CA ALA A 25 11.25 -9.96 -21.52
C ALA A 25 12.60 -9.43 -20.95
N ALA A 26 13.15 -10.08 -19.91
CA ALA A 26 14.45 -9.75 -19.38
C ALA A 26 15.59 -9.94 -20.40
N ASP A 27 15.55 -11.02 -21.19
CA ASP A 27 16.52 -11.25 -22.25
C ASP A 27 16.40 -10.20 -23.37
N ALA A 28 15.18 -9.82 -23.74
CA ALA A 28 14.97 -8.75 -24.71
C ALA A 28 15.56 -7.41 -24.23
N ALA A 29 15.34 -7.04 -22.98
CA ALA A 29 15.94 -5.85 -22.36
C ALA A 29 17.50 -5.91 -22.40
N LYS A 30 18.08 -7.08 -22.19
CA LYS A 30 19.54 -7.25 -22.29
C LYS A 30 20.07 -7.10 -23.71
N THR A 31 19.31 -7.47 -24.73
CA THR A 31 19.76 -7.31 -26.14
C THR A 31 19.97 -5.85 -26.51
N ILE A 32 19.32 -4.92 -25.83
CA ILE A 32 19.47 -3.47 -25.99
C ILE A 32 20.40 -2.83 -24.94
N GLY A 33 21.19 -3.65 -24.22
CA GLY A 33 22.22 -3.18 -23.30
C GLY A 33 21.77 -2.91 -21.87
N LEU A 34 20.51 -3.15 -21.50
CA LEU A 34 20.00 -2.93 -20.15
C LEU A 34 20.38 -4.08 -19.19
N CYS A 35 20.70 -3.76 -17.93
CA CYS A 35 20.84 -4.78 -16.91
C CYS A 35 19.45 -5.19 -16.41
N ALA A 36 18.98 -6.38 -16.81
CA ALA A 36 17.62 -6.80 -16.55
C ALA A 36 17.51 -8.13 -15.80
N THR A 37 16.46 -8.25 -14.99
CA THR A 37 16.12 -9.44 -14.22
C THR A 37 14.61 -9.66 -14.13
N THR A 38 14.22 -10.81 -13.62
CA THR A 38 12.83 -11.14 -13.29
C THR A 38 12.77 -12.10 -12.10
N SER A 39 11.58 -12.24 -11.51
CA SER A 39 11.32 -13.28 -10.52
C SER A 39 11.32 -14.66 -11.17
N ALA A 40 11.79 -15.67 -10.43
CA ALA A 40 11.80 -17.05 -10.89
C ALA A 40 10.37 -17.54 -11.17
N HIS A 41 10.09 -17.99 -12.39
CA HIS A 41 8.78 -18.46 -12.88
C HIS A 41 7.69 -17.37 -13.06
N GLY A 42 8.06 -16.13 -13.38
CA GLY A 42 7.14 -15.09 -13.83
C GLY A 42 6.34 -14.41 -12.72
N SER A 43 5.32 -13.67 -13.12
CA SER A 43 4.55 -12.72 -12.30
C SER A 43 3.93 -13.27 -11.01
N GLN A 44 3.58 -14.56 -10.96
CA GLN A 44 2.98 -15.19 -9.77
C GLN A 44 4.00 -15.62 -8.70
N SER A 45 5.26 -15.29 -8.88
CA SER A 45 6.34 -15.77 -8.03
C SER A 45 7.17 -14.67 -7.37
N ALA A 46 6.74 -13.41 -7.44
CA ALA A 46 7.41 -12.28 -6.80
C ALA A 46 7.70 -12.59 -5.32
N ASN A 47 6.71 -13.03 -4.56
CA ASN A 47 6.82 -13.36 -3.12
C ASN A 47 7.65 -14.63 -2.80
N LYS A 48 8.10 -15.36 -3.82
CA LYS A 48 8.90 -16.60 -3.65
C LYS A 48 10.35 -16.40 -4.07
N THR A 49 10.70 -15.19 -4.49
CA THR A 49 12.02 -14.83 -5.02
C THR A 49 12.83 -14.09 -3.96
N ASP A 50 14.14 -14.32 -3.94
CA ASP A 50 15.07 -13.58 -3.10
C ASP A 50 15.48 -12.28 -3.81
N TRP A 51 14.91 -11.18 -3.39
CA TRP A 51 15.20 -9.85 -3.91
C TRP A 51 16.34 -9.13 -3.19
N SER A 52 16.91 -9.74 -2.14
CA SER A 52 17.99 -9.12 -1.35
C SER A 52 19.20 -8.64 -2.14
N PRO A 53 19.58 -9.25 -3.31
CA PRO A 53 20.68 -8.74 -4.13
C PRO A 53 20.44 -7.35 -4.72
N LEU A 54 19.20 -6.86 -4.72
CA LEU A 54 18.85 -5.53 -5.23
C LEU A 54 18.84 -4.46 -4.14
N ALA A 55 19.04 -4.81 -2.88
CA ALA A 55 18.97 -3.85 -1.78
C ALA A 55 19.84 -2.60 -2.02
N GLY A 56 19.25 -1.41 -1.92
CA GLY A 56 19.91 -0.13 -2.11
C GLY A 56 20.18 0.28 -3.56
N LYS A 57 19.74 -0.50 -4.55
CA LYS A 57 19.89 -0.18 -5.98
C LYS A 57 18.70 0.62 -6.49
N GLU A 58 18.87 1.24 -7.66
CA GLU A 58 17.77 1.78 -8.43
C GLU A 58 17.13 0.65 -9.25
N CYS A 59 15.83 0.46 -9.10
CA CYS A 59 15.05 -0.59 -9.74
C CYS A 59 13.96 0.03 -10.60
N VAL A 60 13.99 -0.24 -11.90
CA VAL A 60 12.99 0.24 -12.86
C VAL A 60 12.14 -0.96 -13.27
N ILE A 61 10.87 -0.95 -12.91
CA ILE A 61 9.93 -2.02 -13.25
C ILE A 61 9.30 -1.68 -14.62
N LEU A 62 9.37 -2.63 -15.55
CA LEU A 62 8.76 -2.56 -16.87
C LEU A 62 7.58 -3.55 -16.88
N PRO A 63 6.36 -3.12 -16.53
CA PRO A 63 5.21 -4.00 -16.51
C PRO A 63 4.76 -4.35 -17.93
N ASP A 64 4.19 -5.54 -18.10
CA ASP A 64 3.42 -5.87 -19.29
C ASP A 64 2.18 -4.97 -19.35
N ASN A 65 1.71 -4.62 -20.54
CA ASN A 65 0.57 -3.72 -20.73
C ASN A 65 -0.76 -4.44 -20.49
N ASP A 66 -0.95 -4.95 -19.26
CA ASP A 66 -2.19 -5.57 -18.83
C ASP A 66 -2.36 -5.52 -17.29
N ALA A 67 -3.53 -5.95 -16.81
CA ALA A 67 -3.83 -5.94 -15.38
C ALA A 67 -2.93 -6.88 -14.54
N ALA A 68 -2.32 -7.91 -15.14
CA ALA A 68 -1.38 -8.79 -14.44
C ALA A 68 -0.04 -8.08 -14.25
N GLY A 69 0.40 -7.31 -15.26
CA GLY A 69 1.57 -6.45 -15.21
C GLY A 69 1.48 -5.38 -14.14
N GLU A 70 0.35 -4.68 -14.06
CA GLU A 70 0.10 -3.69 -13.01
C GLU A 70 0.18 -4.33 -11.61
N HIS A 71 -0.41 -5.51 -11.45
CA HIS A 71 -0.39 -6.22 -10.16
C HIS A 71 1.01 -6.68 -9.79
N TYR A 72 1.74 -7.24 -10.76
CA TYR A 72 3.14 -7.63 -10.55
C TYR A 72 4.02 -6.44 -10.17
N ALA A 73 3.90 -5.32 -10.86
CA ALA A 73 4.64 -4.10 -10.56
C ALA A 73 4.39 -3.62 -9.13
N LYS A 74 3.14 -3.68 -8.66
CA LYS A 74 2.77 -3.35 -7.29
C LYS A 74 3.42 -4.29 -6.28
N ASP A 75 3.29 -5.61 -6.47
CA ASP A 75 3.86 -6.61 -5.56
C ASP A 75 5.38 -6.46 -5.45
N VAL A 76 6.07 -6.28 -6.58
CA VAL A 76 7.53 -6.10 -6.62
C VAL A 76 7.93 -4.80 -5.93
N THR A 77 7.21 -3.71 -6.16
CA THR A 77 7.46 -2.41 -5.51
C THR A 77 7.38 -2.54 -3.98
N GLU A 78 6.35 -3.21 -3.45
CA GLU A 78 6.21 -3.44 -2.01
C GLU A 78 7.39 -4.24 -1.43
N ILE A 79 7.84 -5.27 -2.15
CA ILE A 79 8.99 -6.08 -1.73
C ILE A 79 10.28 -5.25 -1.73
N LEU A 80 10.58 -4.53 -2.81
CA LEU A 80 11.80 -3.74 -2.96
C LEU A 80 11.91 -2.61 -1.94
N ASN A 81 10.79 -1.97 -1.60
CA ASN A 81 10.71 -0.94 -0.58
C ASN A 81 10.92 -1.52 0.85
N SER A 82 10.62 -2.81 1.06
CA SER A 82 10.83 -3.49 2.34
C SER A 82 12.27 -3.93 2.61
N LEU A 83 13.13 -3.89 1.61
CA LEU A 83 14.54 -4.27 1.73
C LEU A 83 15.33 -3.30 2.62
N THR A 84 16.49 -3.75 3.08
CA THR A 84 17.38 -2.91 3.91
C THR A 84 18.81 -2.93 3.33
N PRO A 85 19.29 -1.81 2.77
CA PRO A 85 18.55 -0.57 2.52
C PRO A 85 17.44 -0.75 1.45
N PRO A 86 16.39 0.10 1.47
CA PRO A 86 15.35 0.04 0.46
C PRO A 86 15.89 0.41 -0.92
N CYS A 87 15.24 -0.08 -1.98
CA CYS A 87 15.55 0.33 -3.34
C CYS A 87 14.93 1.70 -3.65
N VAL A 88 15.52 2.41 -4.60
CA VAL A 88 14.82 3.49 -5.32
C VAL A 88 14.02 2.81 -6.43
N VAL A 89 12.69 2.87 -6.36
CA VAL A 89 11.82 2.15 -7.29
C VAL A 89 11.12 3.10 -8.24
N LYS A 90 11.14 2.80 -9.51
CA LYS A 90 10.40 3.49 -10.56
C LYS A 90 9.57 2.47 -11.34
N ILE A 91 8.37 2.88 -11.79
CA ILE A 91 7.57 2.10 -12.74
C ILE A 91 7.57 2.85 -14.05
N LEU A 92 7.99 2.19 -15.12
CA LEU A 92 8.05 2.76 -16.45
C LEU A 92 7.13 1.98 -17.39
N GLU A 93 6.00 2.58 -17.72
CA GLU A 93 5.12 2.10 -18.77
C GLU A 93 5.72 2.53 -20.12
N LEU A 94 6.09 1.55 -20.96
CA LEU A 94 6.67 1.84 -22.27
C LEU A 94 5.58 2.39 -23.20
N PRO A 95 5.89 3.47 -23.95
CA PRO A 95 4.94 4.03 -24.90
C PRO A 95 4.66 3.04 -26.05
N ASP A 96 3.48 3.16 -26.65
CA ASP A 96 3.06 2.41 -27.85
C ASP A 96 3.03 0.88 -27.72
N LEU A 97 3.06 0.33 -26.50
CA LEU A 97 2.88 -1.09 -26.27
C LEU A 97 1.45 -1.54 -26.67
N PRO A 98 1.33 -2.63 -27.43
CA PRO A 98 0.02 -3.24 -27.69
C PRO A 98 -0.58 -3.81 -26.39
N ASP A 99 -1.89 -4.09 -26.43
CA ASP A 99 -2.54 -4.81 -25.33
C ASP A 99 -1.82 -6.13 -25.04
N ARG A 100 -1.45 -6.36 -23.78
CA ARG A 100 -0.61 -7.47 -23.30
C ARG A 100 0.80 -7.53 -23.89
N GLY A 101 1.28 -6.43 -24.44
CA GLY A 101 2.65 -6.33 -24.92
C GLY A 101 3.66 -6.19 -23.78
N ASP A 102 4.85 -6.73 -24.01
CA ASP A 102 5.99 -6.64 -23.11
C ASP A 102 7.17 -5.86 -23.77
N ILE A 103 8.27 -5.68 -23.06
CA ILE A 103 9.46 -5.02 -23.63
C ILE A 103 10.00 -5.75 -24.87
N ALA A 104 9.80 -7.07 -25.02
CA ALA A 104 10.25 -7.76 -26.21
C ALA A 104 9.45 -7.33 -27.45
N ASP A 105 8.13 -7.12 -27.28
CA ASP A 105 7.29 -6.59 -28.35
C ASP A 105 7.68 -5.14 -28.69
N TRP A 106 7.99 -4.33 -27.68
CA TRP A 106 8.46 -2.96 -27.86
C TRP A 106 9.77 -2.91 -28.65
N VAL A 107 10.75 -3.74 -28.27
CA VAL A 107 12.04 -3.84 -28.99
C VAL A 107 11.82 -4.30 -30.43
N GLU A 108 10.98 -5.31 -30.66
CA GLU A 108 10.69 -5.81 -32.02
C GLU A 108 10.06 -4.71 -32.89
N LEU A 109 9.09 -3.96 -32.32
CA LEU A 109 8.43 -2.85 -33.02
C LEU A 109 9.41 -1.74 -33.45
N HIS A 110 10.38 -1.42 -32.61
CA HIS A 110 11.33 -0.32 -32.88
C HIS A 110 12.50 -0.77 -33.75
N LEU A 111 12.95 -2.01 -33.67
CA LEU A 111 13.98 -2.56 -34.55
C LEU A 111 13.54 -2.59 -36.01
N ASP A 112 12.27 -2.86 -36.31
CA ASP A 112 11.73 -2.83 -37.69
C ASP A 112 11.76 -1.43 -38.33
N ASN A 113 11.91 -0.38 -37.51
CA ASN A 113 11.94 1.02 -37.95
C ASN A 113 13.37 1.58 -38.17
N THR A 114 14.39 0.72 -38.34
CA THR A 114 15.80 1.12 -38.62
C THR A 114 16.52 1.84 -37.48
N VAL A 115 16.07 1.68 -36.25
CA VAL A 115 16.78 2.22 -35.08
C VAL A 115 17.87 1.25 -34.63
N ASP A 116 19.03 1.77 -34.25
CA ASP A 116 20.14 0.98 -33.76
C ASP A 116 19.85 0.46 -32.34
N VAL A 117 20.24 -0.77 -32.03
CA VAL A 117 20.05 -1.44 -30.74
C VAL A 117 20.56 -0.59 -29.57
N ASP A 118 21.71 0.03 -29.69
CA ASP A 118 22.29 0.88 -28.64
C ASP A 118 21.44 2.14 -28.39
N THR A 119 20.75 2.62 -29.42
CA THR A 119 19.86 3.78 -29.31
C THR A 119 18.60 3.43 -28.49
N LEU A 120 18.04 2.22 -28.67
CA LEU A 120 16.85 1.78 -27.92
C LEU A 120 17.13 1.66 -26.42
N GLY A 121 18.29 1.12 -26.05
CA GLY A 121 18.71 1.07 -24.64
C GLY A 121 18.83 2.46 -24.02
N THR A 122 19.43 3.41 -24.76
CA THR A 122 19.57 4.80 -24.31
C THR A 122 18.19 5.47 -24.14
N GLU A 123 17.27 5.23 -25.06
CA GLU A 123 15.90 5.78 -24.97
C GLU A 123 15.17 5.30 -23.71
N ILE A 124 15.26 4.01 -23.38
CA ILE A 124 14.66 3.48 -22.15
C ILE A 124 15.34 4.04 -20.89
N GLU A 125 16.67 4.22 -20.91
CA GLU A 125 17.40 4.86 -19.80
C GLU A 125 16.94 6.32 -19.61
N GLU A 126 16.75 7.09 -20.69
CA GLU A 126 16.24 8.46 -20.63
C GLU A 126 14.80 8.51 -20.13
N LEU A 127 13.96 7.58 -20.55
CA LEU A 127 12.58 7.45 -20.01
C LEU A 127 12.59 7.12 -18.52
N ALA A 128 13.48 6.22 -18.09
CA ALA A 128 13.65 5.86 -16.69
C ALA A 128 14.16 7.02 -15.83
N ASP A 129 15.07 7.86 -16.39
CA ASP A 129 15.54 9.07 -15.70
C ASP A 129 14.40 10.05 -15.43
N ASN A 130 13.46 10.18 -16.37
CA ASN A 130 12.31 11.08 -16.28
C ASN A 130 11.11 10.47 -15.54
N ALA A 131 11.11 9.17 -15.23
CA ALA A 131 10.04 8.53 -14.48
C ALA A 131 10.11 8.94 -13.01
N ASP A 132 8.94 9.21 -12.44
CA ASP A 132 8.81 9.53 -11.01
C ASP A 132 9.18 8.32 -10.14
N GLU A 133 9.85 8.58 -9.03
CA GLU A 133 10.07 7.55 -8.02
C GLU A 133 8.73 7.05 -7.49
N THR A 134 8.49 5.78 -7.62
CA THR A 134 7.31 5.14 -7.03
C THR A 134 7.60 4.87 -5.56
N HIS A 135 7.27 5.81 -4.73
CA HIS A 135 7.09 5.51 -3.33
C HIS A 135 5.80 4.68 -3.26
N THR A 136 5.91 3.40 -2.90
CA THR A 136 4.74 2.79 -2.26
C THR A 136 4.35 3.80 -1.21
N ASP A 137 3.10 4.29 -1.23
CA ASP A 137 2.54 4.91 -0.03
C ASP A 137 2.97 3.98 1.08
N THR A 138 4.00 4.38 1.82
CA THR A 138 4.57 3.59 2.91
C THR A 138 3.34 3.14 3.66
N VAL A 139 3.10 1.82 3.75
CA VAL A 139 2.04 1.31 4.62
C VAL A 139 2.24 2.12 5.87
N GLU A 140 1.37 3.14 6.05
CA GLU A 140 1.60 4.17 7.08
C GLU A 140 1.86 3.36 8.31
N GLN A 141 3.06 3.46 8.84
CA GLN A 141 3.50 2.61 9.94
C GLN A 141 2.41 2.77 10.99
N TYR A 142 1.70 1.70 11.31
CA TYR A 142 0.53 1.74 12.19
C TYR A 142 0.82 2.68 13.35
N GLN A 143 0.09 3.78 13.42
CA GLN A 143 0.18 4.70 14.54
C GLN A 143 -0.93 4.34 15.52
N PRO A 144 -0.57 3.96 16.75
CA PRO A 144 -1.55 3.66 17.75
C PRO A 144 -2.45 4.88 17.99
N PHE A 145 -3.70 4.63 18.28
CA PHE A 145 -4.63 5.71 18.62
C PHE A 145 -4.09 6.49 19.83
N PRO A 146 -4.04 7.84 19.78
CA PRO A 146 -3.48 8.67 20.86
C PRO A 146 -4.42 8.72 22.07
N THR A 147 -4.57 7.60 22.75
CA THR A 147 -5.50 7.41 23.89
C THR A 147 -5.21 8.35 25.04
N ASP A 148 -3.94 8.77 25.21
CA ASP A 148 -3.47 9.73 26.20
C ASP A 148 -4.10 11.14 26.02
N THR A 149 -4.58 11.48 24.83
CA THR A 149 -5.26 12.75 24.56
C THR A 149 -6.73 12.74 25.02
N LEU A 150 -7.30 11.58 25.29
CA LEU A 150 -8.67 11.47 25.77
C LEU A 150 -8.80 11.95 27.21
N PRO A 151 -9.87 12.68 27.53
CA PRO A 151 -10.12 13.07 28.93
C PRO A 151 -10.49 11.86 29.77
N SER A 152 -10.07 11.89 31.07
CA SER A 152 -10.65 11.00 32.08
C SER A 152 -12.15 11.32 32.28
N PRO A 153 -13.06 10.36 32.41
CA PRO A 153 -12.87 8.91 32.56
C PRO A 153 -12.91 8.11 31.23
N ILE A 154 -12.94 8.80 30.08
CA ILE A 154 -13.06 8.12 28.77
C ILE A 154 -11.79 7.32 28.49
N ARG A 155 -10.62 7.91 28.76
CA ARG A 155 -9.33 7.24 28.62
C ARG A 155 -9.28 5.92 29.38
N GLU A 156 -9.57 5.96 30.67
CA GLU A 156 -9.54 4.77 31.54
C GLU A 156 -10.51 3.68 31.07
N PHE A 157 -11.68 4.10 30.56
CA PHE A 157 -12.64 3.18 30.00
C PHE A 157 -12.11 2.50 28.73
N VAL A 158 -11.48 3.25 27.83
CA VAL A 158 -10.89 2.72 26.58
C VAL A 158 -9.75 1.78 26.88
N GLU A 159 -8.78 2.19 27.70
CA GLU A 159 -7.61 1.37 28.08
C GLU A 159 -8.04 0.06 28.76
N ALA A 160 -8.89 0.16 29.77
CA ALA A 160 -9.36 -1.02 30.49
C ALA A 160 -10.21 -1.93 29.63
N GLY A 161 -11.08 -1.36 28.78
CA GLY A 161 -11.96 -2.11 27.89
C GLY A 161 -11.17 -2.83 26.79
N ALA A 162 -10.25 -2.15 26.12
CA ALA A 162 -9.39 -2.73 25.08
C ALA A 162 -8.52 -3.86 25.66
N LYS A 163 -7.96 -3.65 26.83
CA LYS A 163 -7.17 -4.67 27.54
C LYS A 163 -8.02 -5.90 27.90
N ALA A 164 -9.23 -5.69 28.40
CA ALA A 164 -10.13 -6.78 28.78
C ALA A 164 -10.61 -7.61 27.58
N ILE A 165 -10.80 -6.98 26.43
CA ILE A 165 -11.24 -7.63 25.18
C ILE A 165 -10.03 -8.25 24.45
N GLY A 166 -8.82 -7.73 24.65
CA GLY A 166 -7.62 -8.10 23.89
C GLY A 166 -7.64 -7.55 22.47
N CYS A 167 -8.07 -6.30 22.30
CA CYS A 167 -8.14 -5.63 21.00
C CYS A 167 -7.33 -4.32 21.02
N ASP A 168 -7.16 -3.75 19.84
CA ASP A 168 -6.59 -2.41 19.70
C ASP A 168 -7.48 -1.33 20.32
N GLU A 169 -6.89 -0.33 20.93
CA GLU A 169 -7.60 0.76 21.60
C GLU A 169 -8.47 1.57 20.64
N SER A 170 -8.07 1.72 19.39
CA SER A 170 -8.84 2.40 18.33
C SER A 170 -10.21 1.78 18.10
N TYR A 171 -10.32 0.45 18.26
CA TYR A 171 -11.59 -0.28 18.09
C TYR A 171 -12.64 0.09 19.14
N LEU A 172 -12.21 0.59 20.28
CA LEU A 172 -13.09 1.07 21.33
C LEU A 172 -13.18 2.60 21.35
N ALA A 173 -12.07 3.30 21.19
CA ALA A 173 -11.99 4.75 21.25
C ALA A 173 -12.88 5.44 20.20
N LEU A 174 -12.79 5.02 18.94
CA LEU A 174 -13.58 5.63 17.85
C LEU A 174 -15.10 5.48 18.04
N PRO A 175 -15.64 4.29 18.35
CA PRO A 175 -17.05 4.17 18.68
C PRO A 175 -17.46 4.95 19.94
N VAL A 176 -16.63 5.03 20.97
CA VAL A 176 -16.91 5.81 22.19
C VAL A 176 -17.02 7.30 21.85
N LEU A 177 -16.12 7.84 21.02
CA LEU A 177 -16.23 9.23 20.56
C LEU A 177 -17.50 9.47 19.74
N SER A 178 -17.89 8.54 18.88
CA SER A 178 -19.14 8.63 18.11
C SER A 178 -20.37 8.59 19.02
N VAL A 179 -20.36 7.75 20.04
CA VAL A 179 -21.43 7.68 21.07
C VAL A 179 -21.50 8.98 21.86
N ALA A 180 -20.37 9.53 22.29
CA ALA A 180 -20.32 10.80 23.00
C ALA A 180 -20.85 11.95 22.12
N ALA A 181 -20.46 11.99 20.84
CA ALA A 181 -20.96 12.95 19.88
C ALA A 181 -22.48 12.86 19.67
N ALA A 182 -23.01 11.63 19.58
CA ALA A 182 -24.45 11.39 19.49
C ALA A 182 -25.19 11.81 20.75
N ALA A 183 -24.61 11.62 21.94
CA ALA A 183 -25.17 12.06 23.20
C ALA A 183 -25.23 13.60 23.34
N ILE A 184 -24.25 14.32 22.82
CA ILE A 184 -24.25 15.79 22.71
C ILE A 184 -25.36 16.24 21.74
N GLY A 185 -25.50 15.54 20.62
CA GLY A 185 -26.52 15.81 19.60
C GLY A 185 -26.45 17.25 19.08
N ASN A 186 -27.61 17.93 19.03
CA ASN A 186 -27.74 19.32 18.60
C ASN A 186 -27.76 20.34 19.75
N THR A 187 -27.56 19.90 20.98
CA THR A 187 -27.58 20.79 22.16
C THR A 187 -26.40 21.74 22.20
N THR A 188 -25.28 21.34 21.63
CA THR A 188 -24.07 22.15 21.55
C THR A 188 -23.54 22.09 20.12
N ARG A 189 -23.08 23.22 19.62
CA ARG A 189 -22.49 23.35 18.28
C ARG A 189 -21.12 24.01 18.39
N LEU A 190 -20.19 23.57 17.55
CA LEU A 190 -18.87 24.19 17.42
C LEU A 190 -18.95 25.31 16.38
N GLU A 191 -18.65 26.54 16.76
CA GLU A 191 -18.54 27.66 15.84
C GLU A 191 -17.12 27.73 15.30
N LEU A 192 -16.96 27.41 14.02
CA LEU A 192 -15.67 27.41 13.32
C LEU A 192 -15.30 28.80 12.78
N LYS A 193 -16.31 29.55 12.36
CA LYS A 193 -16.23 30.93 11.84
C LYS A 193 -17.53 31.67 12.16
N ASN A 194 -17.50 33.00 12.10
CA ASN A 194 -18.72 33.82 12.14
C ASN A 194 -19.73 33.25 11.12
N SER A 195 -20.93 32.92 11.57
CA SER A 195 -22.03 32.34 10.79
C SER A 195 -21.82 30.87 10.30
N TRP A 196 -20.77 30.17 10.70
CA TRP A 196 -20.61 28.74 10.38
C TRP A 196 -20.40 27.88 11.63
N SER A 197 -21.44 27.18 12.02
CA SER A 197 -21.43 26.25 13.14
C SER A 197 -21.75 24.82 12.71
N VAL A 198 -21.07 23.86 13.29
CA VAL A 198 -21.26 22.43 13.02
C VAL A 198 -21.72 21.69 14.26
N PRO A 199 -22.63 20.72 14.14
CA PRO A 199 -23.03 19.88 15.27
C PRO A 199 -21.92 18.87 15.61
N SER A 200 -21.96 18.32 16.81
CA SER A 200 -21.09 17.25 17.24
C SER A 200 -21.53 15.93 16.59
N ILE A 201 -21.16 15.71 15.31
CA ILE A 201 -21.47 14.48 14.58
C ILE A 201 -20.14 13.86 14.13
N ILE A 202 -19.88 12.63 14.56
CA ILE A 202 -18.70 11.87 14.18
C ILE A 202 -19.15 10.59 13.48
N TRP A 203 -18.69 10.40 12.25
CA TRP A 203 -18.80 9.16 11.51
C TRP A 203 -17.46 8.43 11.59
N CYS A 204 -17.46 7.19 12.02
CA CYS A 204 -16.26 6.38 12.05
C CYS A 204 -16.52 5.00 11.44
N ALA A 205 -15.45 4.40 10.90
CA ALA A 205 -15.44 3.03 10.45
C ALA A 205 -14.26 2.29 11.11
N ILE A 206 -14.48 1.04 11.49
CA ILE A 206 -13.45 0.15 12.01
C ILE A 206 -13.16 -0.89 10.96
N ILE A 207 -11.94 -0.85 10.42
CA ILE A 207 -11.44 -1.80 9.44
C ILE A 207 -10.41 -2.70 10.12
N GLY A 208 -10.46 -3.98 9.87
CA GLY A 208 -9.52 -4.95 10.42
C GLY A 208 -9.87 -6.36 9.96
N GLU A 209 -8.95 -7.27 10.11
CA GLU A 209 -9.13 -8.67 9.72
C GLU A 209 -10.25 -9.36 10.52
N SER A 210 -10.73 -10.49 9.99
CA SER A 210 -11.71 -11.31 10.70
C SER A 210 -11.10 -11.86 12.00
N GLY A 211 -11.86 -11.85 13.08
CA GLY A 211 -11.38 -12.34 14.38
C GLY A 211 -10.70 -11.30 15.28
N THR A 212 -10.44 -10.07 14.82
CA THR A 212 -9.75 -9.01 15.59
C THR A 212 -10.61 -8.30 16.65
N ALA A 213 -11.67 -8.93 17.11
CA ALA A 213 -12.54 -8.45 18.21
C ALA A 213 -13.26 -7.09 17.96
N LYS A 214 -13.43 -6.65 16.70
CA LYS A 214 -14.19 -5.42 16.35
C LYS A 214 -15.57 -5.36 16.96
N THR A 215 -16.36 -6.42 16.82
CA THR A 215 -17.74 -6.49 17.31
C THR A 215 -17.85 -6.42 18.82
N PRO A 216 -17.05 -7.14 19.63
CA PRO A 216 -17.03 -6.98 21.08
C PRO A 216 -16.73 -5.55 21.53
N ALA A 217 -15.72 -4.89 20.93
CA ALA A 217 -15.36 -3.51 21.25
C ALA A 217 -16.50 -2.54 20.93
N PHE A 218 -17.11 -2.65 19.74
CA PHE A 218 -18.25 -1.84 19.35
C PHE A 218 -19.45 -2.03 20.28
N ARG A 219 -19.74 -3.28 20.69
CA ARG A 219 -20.83 -3.56 21.64
C ARG A 219 -20.59 -2.94 23.01
N LEU A 220 -19.34 -2.94 23.48
CA LEU A 220 -18.96 -2.33 24.75
C LEU A 220 -19.18 -0.80 24.70
N ALA A 221 -18.75 -0.14 23.62
CA ALA A 221 -18.93 1.29 23.39
C ALA A 221 -20.42 1.71 23.40
N LEU A 222 -21.32 0.87 22.88
CA LEU A 222 -22.76 1.13 22.84
C LEU A 222 -23.48 0.86 24.18
N THR A 223 -22.82 0.31 25.16
CA THR A 223 -23.46 -0.07 26.44
C THR A 223 -24.18 1.11 27.14
N PRO A 224 -23.62 2.34 27.20
CA PRO A 224 -24.31 3.47 27.81
C PRO A 224 -25.63 3.82 27.12
N VAL A 225 -25.64 3.82 25.75
CA VAL A 225 -26.86 4.13 24.97
C VAL A 225 -27.94 3.10 25.22
N ARG A 226 -27.59 1.81 25.11
CA ARG A 226 -28.53 0.71 25.36
C ARG A 226 -29.08 0.71 26.79
N SER A 227 -28.29 1.16 27.76
CA SER A 227 -28.75 1.31 29.13
C SER A 227 -29.79 2.42 29.25
N GLN A 228 -29.62 3.53 28.55
CA GLN A 228 -30.59 4.64 28.55
C GLN A 228 -31.86 4.27 27.80
N GLU A 229 -31.77 3.58 26.65
CA GLU A 229 -32.94 3.06 25.92
C GLU A 229 -33.82 2.19 26.82
N ARG A 230 -33.23 1.20 27.49
CA ARG A 230 -33.98 0.32 28.44
C ARG A 230 -34.65 1.08 29.58
N LYS A 231 -33.97 2.13 30.09
CA LYS A 231 -34.60 2.97 31.16
C LYS A 231 -35.76 3.82 30.61
N ALA A 232 -35.65 4.25 29.34
CA ALA A 232 -36.74 4.98 28.70
C ALA A 232 -37.94 4.07 28.42
N GLU A 233 -37.73 2.89 27.86
CA GLU A 233 -38.80 1.89 27.63
C GLU A 233 -39.56 1.52 28.91
N GLY A 234 -38.83 1.31 30.02
CA GLY A 234 -39.46 1.00 31.32
C GLY A 234 -40.26 2.15 31.94
N ARG A 235 -40.28 3.36 31.34
CA ARG A 235 -41.13 4.48 31.75
C ARG A 235 -42.46 4.54 30.98
N TYR A 236 -42.56 3.79 29.88
CA TYR A 236 -43.77 3.76 29.04
C TYR A 236 -44.59 2.47 29.18
N LEU A 237 -44.12 1.53 30.02
CA LEU A 237 -44.86 0.35 30.45
C LEU A 237 -45.35 0.53 31.91
#